data_3921b6a129985c49152eb28023dfacd6
#
_entry.id   3921b6a129985c49152eb28023dfacd6
#
_cell.length_a   1.000
_cell.length_b   1.000
_cell.length_c   1.000
_cell.angle_alpha   90.00
_cell.angle_beta   90.00
_cell.angle_gamma   90.00
#
_symmetry.space_group_name_H-M   'P 1'
#
loop_
_entity.id
_entity.type
_entity.pdbx_description
1 polymer ?
#
loop_
_entity_poly.entity_id
_entity_poly.type
_entity_poly.pdbx_seq_one_letter_code
_entity_poly.pdbx_strand_id
1 'polypeptide(L)'
;MLGNFTYCNPTRLYFGEDALKGLYQELPKYGQNVLLVYGGGSIKKNGIYDAVMAILKECGKTVVEDGGVMPNPTVDKLYEGCRRAKEGKVDLILAVGGGSVCDYAKAVSVSTYCQDDPWEKYYLRMEDVDNEIIPVGCVLTMVGTGSEMNGGSVVTHPAQKLKIGHVFGENVMPRFSILNPVYTFTLPKEQIVAGFFDIMSHILEQYFSGEDDNTSDYVMEGLMKSLIHSARIAVKDPTDYEARSNIMWIATWALNTFVAKGKSTDWEVHMIGQSIGAYTNATHGMTLSAVSIPYYKFILPYGLQKFKRFAANVWNVSLEGKSDEQVAQEGLAAMESWMREIGLVMNARELGVTEEMLDGIAQGTFLLEGGYKVLSREEVVHIVKESMQ
;
A
#
# COMPACT_ATOMS: atom_id res chain seq x y z
N MET A 1 15.77 0.27 20.84
CA MET A 1 16.04 -1.18 21.12
C MET A 1 14.87 -1.99 20.61
N LEU A 2 15.12 -3.09 19.89
CA LEU A 2 14.01 -3.95 19.44
C LEU A 2 13.26 -4.52 20.66
N GLY A 3 11.93 -4.36 20.67
CA GLY A 3 11.05 -4.95 21.68
C GLY A 3 10.80 -6.45 21.43
N ASN A 4 9.96 -7.06 22.25
CA ASN A 4 9.53 -8.43 22.04
C ASN A 4 8.56 -8.52 20.85
N PHE A 5 8.72 -9.52 19.98
CA PHE A 5 7.80 -9.74 18.87
C PHE A 5 7.74 -11.20 18.44
N THR A 6 6.66 -11.55 17.78
CA THR A 6 6.53 -12.77 16.99
C THR A 6 6.40 -12.35 15.54
N TYR A 7 7.08 -13.04 14.63
CA TYR A 7 6.94 -12.86 13.20
C TYR A 7 6.44 -14.14 12.54
N CYS A 8 5.35 -14.02 11.84
CA CYS A 8 4.82 -15.04 10.95
C CYS A 8 4.23 -14.34 9.73
N ASN A 9 4.48 -14.88 8.56
CA ASN A 9 3.77 -14.48 7.34
C ASN A 9 3.37 -15.77 6.60
N PRO A 10 2.08 -16.10 6.55
CA PRO A 10 1.59 -17.36 6.01
C PRO A 10 1.55 -17.38 4.48
N THR A 11 1.78 -16.24 3.82
CA THR A 11 1.66 -16.12 2.37
C THR A 11 2.77 -16.88 1.65
N ARG A 12 2.41 -17.86 0.81
CA ARG A 12 3.34 -18.48 -0.12
C ARG A 12 3.49 -17.60 -1.34
N LEU A 13 4.71 -17.15 -1.61
CA LEU A 13 4.99 -16.23 -2.70
C LEU A 13 5.70 -16.94 -3.85
N TYR A 14 5.17 -16.75 -5.07
CA TYR A 14 5.75 -17.20 -6.33
C TYR A 14 6.25 -15.98 -7.09
N PHE A 15 7.53 -15.95 -7.45
CA PHE A 15 8.14 -14.78 -8.06
C PHE A 15 8.83 -15.12 -9.39
N GLY A 16 8.73 -14.24 -10.38
CA GLY A 16 9.41 -14.34 -11.67
C GLY A 16 8.44 -14.60 -12.84
N GLU A 17 9.00 -14.75 -14.04
CA GLU A 17 8.21 -14.88 -15.28
C GLU A 17 7.31 -16.11 -15.29
N ASP A 18 7.75 -17.19 -14.68
CA ASP A 18 7.00 -18.44 -14.58
C ASP A 18 6.06 -18.53 -13.36
N ALA A 19 5.97 -17.46 -12.55
CA ALA A 19 5.24 -17.46 -11.28
C ALA A 19 3.77 -17.89 -11.42
N LEU A 20 3.11 -17.58 -12.55
CA LEU A 20 1.71 -17.93 -12.78
C LEU A 20 1.46 -19.45 -12.72
N LYS A 21 2.46 -20.28 -13.05
CA LYS A 21 2.39 -21.74 -12.92
C LYS A 21 2.16 -22.20 -11.47
N GLY A 22 2.46 -21.34 -10.48
CA GLY A 22 2.13 -21.59 -9.07
C GLY A 22 0.65 -21.83 -8.82
N LEU A 23 -0.23 -21.32 -9.67
CA LEU A 23 -1.67 -21.57 -9.58
C LEU A 23 -2.01 -23.07 -9.69
N TYR A 24 -1.28 -23.84 -10.47
CA TYR A 24 -1.49 -25.31 -10.58
C TYR A 24 -1.20 -26.04 -9.25
N GLN A 25 -0.33 -25.48 -8.42
CA GLN A 25 0.00 -26.05 -7.10
C GLN A 25 -0.96 -25.56 -6.01
N GLU A 26 -1.49 -24.36 -6.16
CA GLU A 26 -2.35 -23.74 -5.14
C GLU A 26 -3.83 -24.08 -5.31
N LEU A 27 -4.38 -23.95 -6.52
CA LEU A 27 -5.80 -24.13 -6.77
C LEU A 27 -6.37 -25.48 -6.28
N PRO A 28 -5.67 -26.62 -6.42
CA PRO A 28 -6.19 -27.91 -5.93
C PRO A 28 -6.41 -28.00 -4.41
N LYS A 29 -5.85 -27.09 -3.63
CA LYS A 29 -6.00 -27.05 -2.17
C LYS A 29 -7.34 -26.48 -1.70
N TYR A 30 -8.09 -25.86 -2.59
CA TYR A 30 -9.35 -25.18 -2.31
C TYR A 30 -10.50 -25.85 -3.05
N GLY A 31 -11.73 -25.60 -2.58
CA GLY A 31 -12.95 -26.13 -3.22
C GLY A 31 -13.11 -25.68 -4.67
N GLN A 32 -14.24 -26.01 -5.26
CA GLN A 32 -14.46 -25.85 -6.70
C GLN A 32 -14.78 -24.41 -7.10
N ASN A 33 -15.43 -23.63 -6.23
CA ASN A 33 -15.98 -22.34 -6.58
C ASN A 33 -14.99 -21.21 -6.29
N VAL A 34 -14.60 -20.47 -7.31
CA VAL A 34 -13.65 -19.36 -7.23
C VAL A 34 -14.31 -18.05 -7.61
N LEU A 35 -14.24 -17.05 -6.71
CA LEU A 35 -14.58 -15.67 -7.06
C LEU A 35 -13.36 -15.03 -7.72
N LEU A 36 -13.44 -14.74 -9.01
CA LEU A 36 -12.39 -14.05 -9.75
C LEU A 36 -12.61 -12.54 -9.69
N VAL A 37 -11.80 -11.86 -8.89
CA VAL A 37 -11.89 -10.42 -8.66
C VAL A 37 -10.86 -9.68 -9.51
N TYR A 38 -11.27 -8.63 -10.24
CA TYR A 38 -10.37 -7.84 -11.06
C TYR A 38 -10.88 -6.40 -11.27
N GLY A 39 -9.98 -5.52 -11.71
CA GLY A 39 -10.27 -4.10 -11.94
C GLY A 39 -11.02 -3.80 -13.24
N GLY A 40 -10.75 -2.65 -13.84
CA GLY A 40 -11.46 -2.12 -15.03
C GLY A 40 -11.19 -2.83 -16.36
N GLY A 41 -10.51 -3.98 -16.37
CA GLY A 41 -10.34 -4.82 -17.59
C GLY A 41 -8.98 -4.68 -18.28
N SER A 42 -8.00 -4.03 -17.71
CA SER A 42 -6.61 -4.00 -18.24
C SER A 42 -6.05 -5.41 -18.41
N ILE A 43 -6.33 -6.32 -17.48
CA ILE A 43 -5.89 -7.73 -17.53
C ILE A 43 -6.46 -8.50 -18.73
N LYS A 44 -7.62 -8.08 -19.28
CA LYS A 44 -8.21 -8.66 -20.50
C LYS A 44 -7.48 -8.19 -21.76
N LYS A 45 -6.91 -6.97 -21.72
CA LYS A 45 -6.18 -6.39 -22.85
C LYS A 45 -4.75 -6.93 -22.98
N ASN A 46 -4.12 -7.28 -21.86
CA ASN A 46 -2.73 -7.77 -21.82
C ASN A 46 -2.60 -9.30 -21.71
N GLY A 47 -3.72 -10.05 -21.81
CA GLY A 47 -3.73 -11.50 -21.85
C GLY A 47 -3.63 -12.21 -20.48
N ILE A 48 -3.46 -11.48 -19.38
CA ILE A 48 -3.37 -12.08 -18.04
C ILE A 48 -4.68 -12.79 -17.68
N TYR A 49 -5.82 -12.18 -18.00
CA TYR A 49 -7.14 -12.77 -17.76
C TYR A 49 -7.29 -14.12 -18.46
N ASP A 50 -6.95 -14.20 -19.74
CA ASP A 50 -7.07 -15.45 -20.51
C ASP A 50 -6.17 -16.54 -19.97
N ALA A 51 -4.93 -16.20 -19.58
CA ALA A 51 -4.00 -17.13 -18.96
C ALA A 51 -4.50 -17.68 -17.62
N VAL A 52 -5.04 -16.81 -16.76
CA VAL A 52 -5.63 -17.20 -15.46
C VAL A 52 -6.86 -18.07 -15.68
N MET A 53 -7.77 -17.70 -16.59
CA MET A 53 -8.98 -18.47 -16.90
C MET A 53 -8.65 -19.86 -17.47
N ALA A 54 -7.62 -19.98 -18.31
CA ALA A 54 -7.16 -21.28 -18.82
C ALA A 54 -6.75 -22.21 -17.69
N ILE A 55 -5.92 -21.72 -16.74
CA ILE A 55 -5.48 -22.50 -15.59
C ILE A 55 -6.65 -22.87 -14.67
N LEU A 56 -7.56 -21.93 -14.39
CA LEU A 56 -8.76 -22.22 -13.59
C LEU A 56 -9.61 -23.35 -14.22
N LYS A 57 -9.80 -23.30 -15.53
CA LYS A 57 -10.51 -24.33 -16.28
C LYS A 57 -9.79 -25.68 -16.24
N GLU A 58 -8.47 -25.71 -16.47
CA GLU A 58 -7.67 -26.92 -16.41
C GLU A 58 -7.68 -27.56 -15.01
N CYS A 59 -7.74 -26.73 -13.96
CA CYS A 59 -7.89 -27.17 -12.57
C CYS A 59 -9.34 -27.53 -12.18
N GLY A 60 -10.29 -27.52 -13.11
CA GLY A 60 -11.70 -27.89 -12.87
C GLY A 60 -12.47 -26.90 -12.00
N LYS A 61 -12.08 -25.61 -11.97
CA LYS A 61 -12.74 -24.60 -11.15
C LYS A 61 -13.97 -24.02 -11.84
N THR A 62 -14.99 -23.75 -11.03
CA THR A 62 -16.16 -22.97 -11.41
C THR A 62 -15.92 -21.51 -11.01
N VAL A 63 -16.02 -20.59 -11.98
CA VAL A 63 -15.66 -19.19 -11.78
C VAL A 63 -16.92 -18.32 -11.65
N VAL A 64 -16.98 -17.58 -10.57
CA VAL A 64 -17.90 -16.43 -10.38
C VAL A 64 -17.08 -15.17 -10.64
N GLU A 65 -17.44 -14.39 -11.65
CA GLU A 65 -16.71 -13.15 -11.96
C GLU A 65 -17.21 -11.96 -11.15
N ASP A 66 -16.28 -11.21 -10.58
CA ASP A 66 -16.52 -9.93 -9.92
C ASP A 66 -15.51 -8.88 -10.42
N GLY A 67 -15.79 -8.37 -11.61
CA GLY A 67 -15.00 -7.33 -12.26
C GLY A 67 -15.42 -5.92 -11.89
N GLY A 68 -14.64 -4.94 -12.36
CA GLY A 68 -14.95 -3.51 -12.21
C GLY A 68 -14.54 -2.94 -10.84
N VAL A 69 -13.63 -3.59 -10.12
CA VAL A 69 -13.07 -2.99 -8.90
C VAL A 69 -12.31 -1.72 -9.28
N MET A 70 -12.78 -0.59 -8.74
CA MET A 70 -12.18 0.72 -8.98
C MET A 70 -10.96 0.96 -8.07
N PRO A 71 -10.07 1.87 -8.44
CA PRO A 71 -9.16 2.49 -7.47
C PRO A 71 -9.98 3.05 -6.29
N ASN A 72 -9.50 2.87 -5.06
CA ASN A 72 -10.26 3.20 -3.84
C ASN A 72 -11.62 2.46 -3.79
N PRO A 73 -11.65 1.13 -3.61
CA PRO A 73 -12.87 0.34 -3.63
C PRO A 73 -13.89 0.84 -2.62
N THR A 74 -15.16 0.89 -3.03
CA THR A 74 -16.22 1.47 -2.23
C THR A 74 -16.99 0.43 -1.41
N VAL A 75 -17.68 0.90 -0.36
CA VAL A 75 -18.57 0.08 0.47
C VAL A 75 -19.68 -0.57 -0.36
N ASP A 76 -20.28 0.16 -1.32
CA ASP A 76 -21.31 -0.41 -2.20
C ASP A 76 -20.76 -1.59 -3.02
N LYS A 77 -19.52 -1.45 -3.54
CA LYS A 77 -18.86 -2.53 -4.27
C LYS A 77 -18.55 -3.71 -3.35
N LEU A 78 -18.16 -3.46 -2.10
CA LEU A 78 -17.95 -4.49 -1.09
C LEU A 78 -19.22 -5.32 -0.86
N TYR A 79 -20.37 -4.68 -0.66
CA TYR A 79 -21.64 -5.40 -0.48
C TYR A 79 -22.02 -6.23 -1.70
N GLU A 80 -21.77 -5.73 -2.90
CA GLU A 80 -21.96 -6.51 -4.14
C GLU A 80 -21.09 -7.77 -4.15
N GLY A 81 -19.81 -7.66 -3.82
CA GLY A 81 -18.87 -8.78 -3.77
C GLY A 81 -19.25 -9.82 -2.73
N CYS A 82 -19.64 -9.40 -1.53
CA CYS A 82 -20.12 -10.29 -0.48
C CYS A 82 -21.34 -11.10 -0.93
N ARG A 83 -22.31 -10.44 -1.58
CA ARG A 83 -23.49 -11.10 -2.14
C ARG A 83 -23.09 -12.15 -3.18
N ARG A 84 -22.23 -11.79 -4.15
CA ARG A 84 -21.73 -12.72 -5.19
C ARG A 84 -20.98 -13.91 -4.58
N ALA A 85 -20.14 -13.67 -3.59
CA ALA A 85 -19.38 -14.71 -2.91
C ALA A 85 -20.33 -15.70 -2.18
N LYS A 86 -21.36 -15.18 -1.50
CA LYS A 86 -22.34 -15.97 -0.77
C LYS A 86 -23.23 -16.80 -1.70
N GLU A 87 -23.78 -16.18 -2.76
CA GLU A 87 -24.62 -16.84 -3.77
C GLU A 87 -23.83 -17.92 -4.54
N GLY A 88 -22.57 -17.62 -4.87
CA GLY A 88 -21.67 -18.52 -5.56
C GLY A 88 -21.09 -19.64 -4.68
N LYS A 89 -21.34 -19.64 -3.37
CA LYS A 89 -20.73 -20.57 -2.39
C LYS A 89 -19.23 -20.68 -2.59
N VAL A 90 -18.57 -19.53 -2.59
CA VAL A 90 -17.16 -19.39 -2.99
C VAL A 90 -16.23 -20.01 -1.95
N ASP A 91 -15.27 -20.81 -2.42
CA ASP A 91 -14.25 -21.49 -1.60
C ASP A 91 -12.90 -20.74 -1.58
N LEU A 92 -12.66 -19.88 -2.58
CA LEU A 92 -11.44 -19.11 -2.77
C LEU A 92 -11.77 -17.80 -3.49
N ILE A 93 -11.22 -16.69 -3.03
CA ILE A 93 -11.21 -15.43 -3.78
C ILE A 93 -9.85 -15.30 -4.46
N LEU A 94 -9.83 -15.19 -5.79
CA LEU A 94 -8.62 -14.95 -6.57
C LEU A 94 -8.61 -13.50 -7.07
N ALA A 95 -7.78 -12.67 -6.45
CA ALA A 95 -7.57 -11.27 -6.82
C ALA A 95 -6.56 -11.17 -7.97
N VAL A 96 -6.96 -10.65 -9.13
CA VAL A 96 -6.08 -10.41 -10.28
C VAL A 96 -6.02 -8.91 -10.57
N GLY A 97 -5.02 -8.24 -10.01
CA GLY A 97 -4.95 -6.78 -10.08
C GLY A 97 -3.86 -6.15 -9.23
N GLY A 98 -3.96 -4.86 -9.00
CA GLY A 98 -3.11 -4.11 -8.06
C GLY A 98 -3.66 -4.13 -6.63
N GLY A 99 -3.07 -3.30 -5.77
CA GLY A 99 -3.40 -3.23 -4.34
C GLY A 99 -4.88 -3.05 -4.04
N SER A 100 -5.60 -2.19 -4.76
CA SER A 100 -7.05 -1.99 -4.58
C SER A 100 -7.86 -3.26 -4.82
N VAL A 101 -7.44 -4.11 -5.76
CA VAL A 101 -8.10 -5.40 -6.02
C VAL A 101 -7.79 -6.40 -4.89
N CYS A 102 -6.54 -6.41 -4.39
CA CYS A 102 -6.15 -7.24 -3.25
C CYS A 102 -6.87 -6.82 -1.97
N ASP A 103 -6.94 -5.52 -1.70
CA ASP A 103 -7.66 -4.96 -0.55
C ASP A 103 -9.14 -5.32 -0.58
N TYR A 104 -9.76 -5.10 -1.74
CA TYR A 104 -11.16 -5.47 -1.96
C TYR A 104 -11.42 -6.96 -1.75
N ALA A 105 -10.54 -7.82 -2.26
CA ALA A 105 -10.66 -9.28 -2.07
C ALA A 105 -10.60 -9.66 -0.59
N LYS A 106 -9.71 -9.04 0.21
CA LYS A 106 -9.63 -9.24 1.65
C LYS A 106 -10.86 -8.69 2.37
N ALA A 107 -11.36 -7.51 1.95
CA ALA A 107 -12.61 -6.97 2.47
C ALA A 107 -13.79 -7.93 2.24
N VAL A 108 -13.96 -8.46 1.02
CA VAL A 108 -15.00 -9.46 0.70
C VAL A 108 -14.81 -10.72 1.53
N SER A 109 -13.56 -11.19 1.69
CA SER A 109 -13.20 -12.37 2.49
C SER A 109 -13.75 -12.30 3.91
N VAL A 110 -13.49 -11.22 4.62
CA VAL A 110 -13.89 -11.04 6.03
C VAL A 110 -15.37 -10.69 6.19
N SER A 111 -15.96 -10.05 5.17
CA SER A 111 -17.30 -9.48 5.26
C SER A 111 -18.42 -10.42 4.81
N THR A 112 -18.13 -11.46 4.00
CA THR A 112 -19.16 -12.32 3.39
C THR A 112 -20.04 -13.01 4.40
N TYR A 113 -19.49 -13.45 5.52
CA TYR A 113 -20.23 -14.15 6.59
C TYR A 113 -20.40 -13.31 7.86
N CYS A 114 -20.05 -12.01 7.81
CA CYS A 114 -20.32 -11.07 8.88
C CYS A 114 -21.83 -10.95 9.11
N GLN A 115 -22.26 -10.97 10.39
CA GLN A 115 -23.68 -10.86 10.76
C GLN A 115 -24.11 -9.41 10.90
N ASP A 116 -23.17 -8.53 11.22
CA ASP A 116 -23.38 -7.09 11.34
C ASP A 116 -23.08 -6.39 10.00
N ASP A 117 -23.28 -5.08 9.94
CA ASP A 117 -22.77 -4.28 8.82
C ASP A 117 -21.24 -4.28 8.82
N PRO A 118 -20.57 -4.78 7.74
CA PRO A 118 -19.11 -4.88 7.71
C PRO A 118 -18.39 -3.54 7.78
N TRP A 119 -18.98 -2.46 7.21
CA TRP A 119 -18.40 -1.13 7.27
C TRP A 119 -18.34 -0.62 8.70
N GLU A 120 -19.48 -0.71 9.42
CA GLU A 120 -19.59 -0.31 10.81
C GLU A 120 -18.64 -1.14 11.70
N LYS A 121 -18.64 -2.47 11.53
CA LYS A 121 -17.90 -3.38 12.38
C LYS A 121 -16.39 -3.27 12.16
N TYR A 122 -15.96 -3.43 10.91
CA TYR A 122 -14.54 -3.59 10.61
C TYR A 122 -13.82 -2.28 10.33
N TYR A 123 -14.49 -1.25 9.79
CA TYR A 123 -13.83 -0.01 9.39
C TYR A 123 -14.12 1.17 10.31
N LEU A 124 -15.28 1.23 10.97
CA LEU A 124 -15.55 2.29 11.94
C LEU A 124 -15.17 1.89 13.36
N ARG A 125 -15.56 0.70 13.80
CA ARG A 125 -15.27 0.22 15.16
C ARG A 125 -13.97 -0.55 15.29
N MET A 126 -13.27 -0.86 14.16
CA MET A 126 -11.98 -1.58 14.12
C MET A 126 -12.01 -2.91 14.88
N GLU A 127 -13.12 -3.64 14.82
CA GLU A 127 -13.28 -4.91 15.51
C GLU A 127 -12.53 -6.05 14.82
N ASP A 128 -12.06 -7.02 15.61
CA ASP A 128 -11.45 -8.23 15.08
C ASP A 128 -12.47 -9.11 14.35
N VAL A 129 -11.97 -9.94 13.44
CA VAL A 129 -12.82 -10.87 12.68
C VAL A 129 -13.19 -12.07 13.54
N ASP A 130 -14.49 -12.24 13.78
CA ASP A 130 -15.08 -13.30 14.62
C ASP A 130 -15.94 -14.30 13.84
N ASN A 131 -15.96 -14.20 12.51
CA ASN A 131 -16.68 -15.09 11.62
C ASN A 131 -15.76 -15.89 10.69
N GLU A 132 -16.34 -16.83 9.97
CA GLU A 132 -15.64 -17.55 8.91
C GLU A 132 -15.18 -16.59 7.83
N ILE A 133 -13.96 -16.82 7.30
CA ILE A 133 -13.37 -16.05 6.21
C ILE A 133 -13.13 -16.93 4.99
N ILE A 134 -13.26 -16.36 3.80
CA ILE A 134 -12.92 -17.03 2.56
C ILE A 134 -11.44 -16.80 2.27
N PRO A 135 -10.61 -17.85 2.04
CA PRO A 135 -9.20 -17.67 1.71
C PRO A 135 -9.00 -16.82 0.45
N VAL A 136 -7.93 -16.02 0.44
CA VAL A 136 -7.57 -15.14 -0.68
C VAL A 136 -6.27 -15.63 -1.30
N GLY A 137 -6.20 -15.63 -2.65
CA GLY A 137 -4.99 -15.71 -3.44
C GLY A 137 -4.86 -14.47 -4.33
N CYS A 138 -3.63 -14.06 -4.65
CA CYS A 138 -3.36 -12.86 -5.45
C CYS A 138 -2.54 -13.19 -6.70
N VAL A 139 -2.84 -12.53 -7.82
CA VAL A 139 -1.99 -12.38 -9.00
C VAL A 139 -1.76 -10.87 -9.18
N LEU A 140 -0.59 -10.40 -8.80
CA LEU A 140 -0.29 -8.99 -8.71
C LEU A 140 0.06 -8.40 -10.08
N THR A 141 -0.57 -7.27 -10.42
CA THR A 141 -0.32 -6.57 -11.70
C THR A 141 0.16 -5.12 -11.55
N MET A 142 0.22 -4.61 -10.32
CA MET A 142 0.73 -3.29 -9.97
C MET A 142 1.37 -3.36 -8.58
N VAL A 143 2.50 -2.72 -8.40
CA VAL A 143 3.24 -2.68 -7.14
C VAL A 143 3.05 -1.35 -6.42
N GLY A 144 3.12 -1.38 -5.10
CA GLY A 144 3.00 -0.24 -4.19
C GLY A 144 2.64 -0.71 -2.79
N THR A 145 1.41 -1.17 -2.63
CA THR A 145 0.74 -1.41 -1.34
C THR A 145 1.26 -2.59 -0.52
N GLY A 146 1.99 -3.56 -1.12
CA GLY A 146 2.35 -4.82 -0.43
C GLY A 146 1.14 -5.67 -0.01
N SER A 147 -0.07 -5.33 -0.51
CA SER A 147 -1.35 -5.94 -0.12
C SER A 147 -1.41 -7.45 -0.40
N GLU A 148 -0.59 -7.92 -1.30
CA GLU A 148 -0.43 -9.35 -1.65
C GLU A 148 0.25 -10.17 -0.54
N MET A 149 0.86 -9.52 0.46
CA MET A 149 1.57 -10.21 1.54
C MET A 149 1.31 -9.59 2.93
N ASN A 150 0.19 -8.88 3.10
CA ASN A 150 -0.24 -8.34 4.39
C ASN A 150 -1.75 -8.52 4.62
N GLY A 151 -2.19 -8.24 5.85
CA GLY A 151 -3.60 -8.32 6.25
C GLY A 151 -4.37 -7.00 6.11
N GLY A 152 -3.77 -5.97 5.52
CA GLY A 152 -4.41 -4.65 5.36
C GLY A 152 -5.49 -4.66 4.28
N SER A 153 -6.56 -3.92 4.50
CA SER A 153 -7.61 -3.66 3.52
C SER A 153 -8.14 -2.25 3.70
N VAL A 154 -8.20 -1.50 2.62
CA VAL A 154 -8.68 -0.12 2.61
C VAL A 154 -9.96 -0.03 1.81
N VAL A 155 -11.01 0.53 2.41
CA VAL A 155 -12.33 0.72 1.80
C VAL A 155 -12.75 2.18 1.92
N THR A 156 -13.48 2.67 0.93
CA THR A 156 -13.95 4.05 0.87
C THR A 156 -15.47 4.12 1.00
N HIS A 157 -15.96 5.02 1.84
CA HIS A 157 -17.38 5.36 1.92
C HIS A 157 -17.59 6.77 1.31
N PRO A 158 -17.98 6.89 0.03
CA PRO A 158 -18.01 8.18 -0.67
C PRO A 158 -18.97 9.20 -0.04
N ALA A 159 -20.15 8.74 0.43
CA ALA A 159 -21.14 9.64 1.03
C ALA A 159 -20.68 10.21 2.39
N GLN A 160 -19.90 9.45 3.16
CA GLN A 160 -19.31 9.90 4.42
C GLN A 160 -17.98 10.63 4.23
N LYS A 161 -17.41 10.62 3.01
CA LYS A 161 -16.06 11.12 2.70
C LYS A 161 -14.99 10.52 3.62
N LEU A 162 -15.08 9.22 3.84
CA LEU A 162 -14.14 8.44 4.64
C LEU A 162 -13.46 7.38 3.77
N LYS A 163 -12.15 7.26 3.92
CA LYS A 163 -11.34 6.16 3.38
C LYS A 163 -10.54 5.58 4.51
N ILE A 164 -10.85 4.36 4.90
CA ILE A 164 -10.36 3.75 6.12
C ILE A 164 -9.66 2.43 5.80
N GLY A 165 -8.47 2.26 6.36
CA GLY A 165 -7.71 1.02 6.34
C GLY A 165 -7.85 0.27 7.66
N HIS A 166 -8.06 -1.04 7.59
CA HIS A 166 -7.96 -1.93 8.74
C HIS A 166 -6.88 -2.99 8.47
N VAL A 167 -6.01 -3.23 9.43
CA VAL A 167 -5.00 -4.29 9.37
C VAL A 167 -5.52 -5.47 10.19
N PHE A 168 -6.03 -6.45 9.50
CA PHE A 168 -6.51 -7.70 10.07
C PHE A 168 -5.36 -8.63 10.48
N GLY A 169 -5.67 -9.71 11.19
CA GLY A 169 -4.70 -10.71 11.61
C GLY A 169 -4.12 -11.57 10.47
N GLU A 170 -3.19 -12.44 10.82
CA GLU A 170 -2.45 -13.31 9.86
C GLU A 170 -3.38 -14.22 9.05
N ASN A 171 -4.55 -14.59 9.59
CA ASN A 171 -5.56 -15.41 8.92
C ASN A 171 -6.21 -14.72 7.70
N VAL A 172 -6.15 -13.40 7.59
CA VAL A 172 -6.68 -12.60 6.47
C VAL A 172 -5.62 -12.35 5.39
N MET A 173 -4.33 -12.55 5.71
CA MET A 173 -3.26 -12.46 4.71
C MET A 173 -3.52 -13.45 3.56
N PRO A 174 -3.23 -13.07 2.30
CA PRO A 174 -3.36 -13.98 1.17
C PRO A 174 -2.62 -15.30 1.43
N ARG A 175 -3.22 -16.41 1.08
CA ARG A 175 -2.62 -17.75 1.24
C ARG A 175 -1.47 -17.98 0.27
N PHE A 176 -1.58 -17.37 -0.91
CA PHE A 176 -0.52 -17.36 -1.91
C PHE A 176 -0.59 -16.09 -2.75
N SER A 177 0.56 -15.72 -3.32
CA SER A 177 0.67 -14.57 -4.20
C SER A 177 1.62 -14.84 -5.36
N ILE A 178 1.15 -14.50 -6.55
CA ILE A 178 1.85 -14.63 -7.83
C ILE A 178 2.38 -13.28 -8.25
N LEU A 179 3.69 -13.13 -8.29
CA LEU A 179 4.40 -11.92 -8.60
C LEU A 179 5.24 -12.10 -9.88
N ASN A 180 4.75 -11.57 -10.99
CA ASN A 180 5.50 -11.53 -12.25
C ASN A 180 5.80 -10.08 -12.63
N PRO A 181 7.05 -9.62 -12.60
CA PRO A 181 7.43 -8.24 -12.94
C PRO A 181 6.93 -7.79 -14.31
N VAL A 182 6.86 -8.70 -15.29
CA VAL A 182 6.38 -8.41 -16.66
C VAL A 182 4.94 -7.88 -16.68
N TYR A 183 4.10 -8.30 -15.73
CA TYR A 183 2.71 -7.82 -15.64
C TYR A 183 2.59 -6.33 -15.34
N THR A 184 3.67 -5.72 -14.89
CA THR A 184 3.72 -4.29 -14.56
C THR A 184 4.22 -3.41 -15.72
N PHE A 185 4.73 -3.99 -16.82
CA PHE A 185 5.36 -3.24 -17.91
C PHE A 185 4.41 -2.31 -18.68
N THR A 186 3.12 -2.66 -18.72
CA THR A 186 2.10 -1.92 -19.46
C THR A 186 1.38 -0.85 -18.63
N LEU A 187 1.80 -0.63 -17.39
CA LEU A 187 1.20 0.38 -16.52
C LEU A 187 1.50 1.79 -17.02
N PRO A 188 0.54 2.72 -16.93
CA PRO A 188 0.79 4.14 -17.18
C PRO A 188 1.86 4.69 -16.22
N LYS A 189 2.69 5.63 -16.72
CA LYS A 189 3.79 6.23 -15.94
C LYS A 189 3.31 6.80 -14.60
N GLU A 190 2.16 7.47 -14.57
CA GLU A 190 1.60 8.03 -13.35
C GLU A 190 1.35 6.95 -12.28
N GLN A 191 0.80 5.79 -12.67
CA GLN A 191 0.58 4.69 -11.74
C GLN A 191 1.88 4.05 -11.27
N ILE A 192 2.87 3.97 -12.16
CA ILE A 192 4.20 3.44 -11.84
C ILE A 192 4.86 4.29 -10.75
N VAL A 193 4.95 5.60 -10.96
CA VAL A 193 5.65 6.49 -10.01
C VAL A 193 4.87 6.66 -8.71
N ALA A 194 3.54 6.67 -8.77
CA ALA A 194 2.69 6.64 -7.57
C ALA A 194 2.99 5.40 -6.71
N GLY A 195 3.12 4.22 -7.34
CA GLY A 195 3.52 3.00 -6.65
C GLY A 195 4.92 3.09 -6.04
N PHE A 196 5.88 3.71 -6.72
CA PHE A 196 7.23 3.90 -6.17
C PHE A 196 7.21 4.76 -4.90
N PHE A 197 6.39 5.81 -4.89
CA PHE A 197 6.31 6.65 -3.70
C PHE A 197 5.51 5.98 -2.58
N ASP A 198 4.48 5.21 -2.88
CA ASP A 198 3.77 4.41 -1.90
C ASP A 198 4.71 3.45 -1.15
N ILE A 199 5.60 2.75 -1.89
CA ILE A 199 6.66 1.91 -1.30
C ILE A 199 7.59 2.75 -0.41
N MET A 200 8.05 3.92 -0.89
CA MET A 200 8.92 4.80 -0.12
C MET A 200 8.23 5.27 1.16
N SER A 201 6.97 5.68 1.08
CA SER A 201 6.18 6.13 2.23
C SER A 201 6.01 5.02 3.27
N HIS A 202 5.70 3.79 2.84
CA HIS A 202 5.65 2.63 3.74
C HIS A 202 6.95 2.47 4.54
N ILE A 203 8.10 2.59 3.87
CA ILE A 203 9.39 2.45 4.54
C ILE A 203 9.65 3.63 5.48
N LEU A 204 9.41 4.86 5.01
CA LEU A 204 9.69 6.08 5.79
C LEU A 204 8.86 6.16 7.08
N GLU A 205 7.57 5.77 7.02
CA GLU A 205 6.68 5.83 8.18
C GLU A 205 6.96 4.74 9.22
N GLN A 206 7.70 3.71 8.86
CA GLN A 206 8.26 2.72 9.78
C GLN A 206 9.69 3.08 10.21
N TYR A 207 10.39 3.91 9.45
CA TYR A 207 11.74 4.36 9.74
C TYR A 207 11.77 5.60 10.64
N PHE A 208 10.95 6.62 10.35
CA PHE A 208 10.86 7.85 11.12
C PHE A 208 9.97 7.71 12.36
N SER A 209 10.32 6.76 13.22
CA SER A 209 9.66 6.52 14.50
C SER A 209 10.70 6.03 15.51
N GLY A 210 10.73 6.61 16.72
CA GLY A 210 11.71 6.27 17.74
C GLY A 210 13.15 6.67 17.38
N GLU A 211 14.05 6.52 18.35
CA GLU A 211 15.50 6.81 18.25
C GLU A 211 16.32 5.53 18.12
N ASP A 212 15.81 4.60 17.31
CA ASP A 212 16.44 3.28 17.18
C ASP A 212 17.69 3.30 16.30
N ASP A 213 18.60 2.38 16.63
CA ASP A 213 19.73 1.95 15.80
C ASP A 213 19.74 0.42 15.78
N ASN A 214 18.87 -0.16 14.98
CA ASN A 214 18.64 -1.61 14.98
C ASN A 214 18.67 -2.20 13.56
N THR A 215 18.64 -3.52 13.46
CA THR A 215 18.68 -4.26 12.20
C THR A 215 17.57 -3.83 11.22
N SER A 216 16.37 -3.52 11.71
CA SER A 216 15.26 -3.06 10.85
C SER A 216 15.60 -1.74 10.18
N ASP A 217 16.28 -0.81 10.83
CA ASP A 217 16.71 0.44 10.22
C ASP A 217 17.71 0.21 9.08
N TYR A 218 18.69 -0.66 9.25
CA TYR A 218 19.66 -1.01 8.19
C TYR A 218 19.00 -1.69 6.99
N VAL A 219 18.01 -2.56 7.24
CA VAL A 219 17.21 -3.18 6.17
C VAL A 219 16.43 -2.13 5.41
N MET A 220 15.74 -1.23 6.11
CA MET A 220 14.96 -0.14 5.49
C MET A 220 15.83 0.81 4.68
N GLU A 221 17.01 1.18 5.17
CA GLU A 221 17.99 1.98 4.44
C GLU A 221 18.44 1.29 3.14
N GLY A 222 18.68 -0.03 3.18
CA GLY A 222 18.99 -0.84 2.01
C GLY A 222 17.84 -0.89 1.00
N LEU A 223 16.61 -1.07 1.46
CA LEU A 223 15.42 -1.06 0.62
C LEU A 223 15.21 0.31 -0.05
N MET A 224 15.36 1.42 0.70
CA MET A 224 15.24 2.77 0.14
C MET A 224 16.30 3.04 -0.94
N LYS A 225 17.57 2.68 -0.70
CA LYS A 225 18.64 2.82 -1.71
C LYS A 225 18.36 2.04 -2.98
N SER A 226 17.93 0.79 -2.85
CA SER A 226 17.58 -0.07 -3.99
C SER A 226 16.36 0.49 -4.75
N LEU A 227 15.35 1.01 -4.03
CA LEU A 227 14.18 1.64 -4.64
C LEU A 227 14.56 2.90 -5.43
N ILE A 228 15.37 3.81 -4.85
CA ILE A 228 15.83 5.04 -5.49
C ILE A 228 16.59 4.71 -6.79
N HIS A 229 17.49 3.73 -6.73
CA HIS A 229 18.25 3.28 -7.89
C HIS A 229 17.33 2.71 -8.98
N SER A 230 16.48 1.73 -8.62
CA SER A 230 15.64 1.03 -9.57
C SER A 230 14.53 1.92 -10.14
N ALA A 231 13.98 2.86 -9.37
CA ALA A 231 12.98 3.82 -9.83
C ALA A 231 13.54 4.73 -10.93
N ARG A 232 14.80 5.20 -10.80
CA ARG A 232 15.47 6.01 -11.83
C ARG A 232 15.63 5.27 -13.15
N ILE A 233 15.86 3.96 -13.12
CA ILE A 233 15.94 3.13 -14.31
C ILE A 233 14.54 2.92 -14.89
N ALA A 234 13.58 2.46 -14.07
CA ALA A 234 12.25 2.11 -14.50
C ALA A 234 11.42 3.29 -15.05
N VAL A 235 11.73 4.54 -14.65
CA VAL A 235 11.09 5.73 -15.23
C VAL A 235 11.58 5.99 -16.65
N LYS A 236 12.84 5.64 -16.96
CA LYS A 236 13.44 5.80 -18.29
C LYS A 236 13.13 4.62 -19.20
N ASP A 237 13.18 3.41 -18.66
CA ASP A 237 12.80 2.16 -19.32
C ASP A 237 11.81 1.37 -18.44
N PRO A 238 10.50 1.54 -18.69
CA PRO A 238 9.45 0.84 -17.92
C PRO A 238 9.48 -0.69 -18.11
N THR A 239 10.26 -1.19 -19.08
CA THR A 239 10.36 -2.63 -19.40
C THR A 239 11.67 -3.26 -18.91
N ASP A 240 12.54 -2.49 -18.23
CA ASP A 240 13.73 -3.03 -17.60
C ASP A 240 13.33 -4.05 -16.51
N TYR A 241 13.59 -5.33 -16.80
CA TYR A 241 13.15 -6.43 -15.95
C TYR A 241 13.82 -6.40 -14.58
N GLU A 242 15.12 -6.07 -14.51
CA GLU A 242 15.85 -6.05 -13.24
C GLU A 242 15.31 -4.94 -12.33
N ALA A 243 15.14 -3.74 -12.85
CA ALA A 243 14.57 -2.62 -12.08
C ALA A 243 13.14 -2.91 -11.62
N ARG A 244 12.29 -3.46 -12.50
CA ARG A 244 10.90 -3.79 -12.17
C ARG A 244 10.80 -4.94 -11.16
N SER A 245 11.67 -5.95 -11.26
CA SER A 245 11.73 -7.06 -10.31
C SER A 245 12.21 -6.60 -8.94
N ASN A 246 13.24 -5.76 -8.88
CA ASN A 246 13.71 -5.16 -7.64
C ASN A 246 12.61 -4.35 -6.94
N ILE A 247 11.91 -3.48 -7.68
CA ILE A 247 10.81 -2.67 -7.14
C ILE A 247 9.67 -3.56 -6.62
N MET A 248 9.27 -4.59 -7.36
CA MET A 248 8.23 -5.53 -6.93
C MET A 248 8.63 -6.26 -5.65
N TRP A 249 9.88 -6.69 -5.54
CA TRP A 249 10.39 -7.36 -4.34
C TRP A 249 10.47 -6.41 -3.14
N ILE A 250 10.94 -5.17 -3.35
CA ILE A 250 10.98 -4.14 -2.30
C ILE A 250 9.57 -3.83 -1.79
N ALA A 251 8.58 -3.69 -2.69
CA ALA A 251 7.19 -3.40 -2.32
C ALA A 251 6.63 -4.41 -1.33
N THR A 252 6.86 -5.68 -1.59
CA THR A 252 6.45 -6.77 -0.70
C THR A 252 7.09 -6.67 0.68
N TRP A 253 8.41 -6.40 0.76
CA TRP A 253 9.12 -6.26 2.04
C TRP A 253 8.80 -4.97 2.78
N ALA A 254 8.46 -3.91 2.07
CA ALA A 254 8.12 -2.62 2.67
C ALA A 254 6.90 -2.70 3.59
N LEU A 255 5.94 -3.61 3.31
CA LEU A 255 4.70 -3.70 4.09
C LEU A 255 4.20 -5.14 4.30
N ASN A 256 5.08 -6.07 4.66
CA ASN A 256 4.70 -7.42 5.07
C ASN A 256 4.89 -7.67 6.57
N THR A 257 4.93 -6.63 7.36
CA THR A 257 5.16 -6.59 8.82
C THR A 257 6.60 -6.86 9.27
N PHE A 258 7.51 -7.25 8.38
CA PHE A 258 8.89 -7.62 8.75
C PHE A 258 9.68 -6.44 9.32
N VAL A 259 9.77 -5.34 8.57
CA VAL A 259 10.60 -4.17 8.95
C VAL A 259 10.07 -3.40 10.16
N ALA A 260 8.79 -3.57 10.50
CA ALA A 260 8.15 -2.93 11.66
C ALA A 260 8.34 -3.71 12.97
N LYS A 261 8.85 -4.94 12.91
CA LYS A 261 8.90 -5.79 14.12
C LYS A 261 9.80 -5.21 15.21
N GLY A 262 9.22 -5.11 16.42
CA GLY A 262 9.90 -4.59 17.60
C GLY A 262 10.08 -3.07 17.60
N LYS A 263 9.39 -2.34 16.71
CA LYS A 263 9.41 -0.87 16.59
C LYS A 263 8.03 -0.27 16.77
N SER A 264 7.97 1.00 17.17
CA SER A 264 6.83 1.87 16.88
C SER A 264 6.83 2.26 15.41
N THR A 265 5.68 2.67 14.89
CA THR A 265 5.51 3.12 13.50
C THR A 265 4.61 4.34 13.46
N ASP A 266 4.83 5.24 12.53
CA ASP A 266 4.13 6.53 12.45
C ASP A 266 2.77 6.40 11.73
N TRP A 267 2.77 6.27 10.42
CA TRP A 267 1.62 6.18 9.52
C TRP A 267 0.82 7.47 9.29
N GLU A 268 1.25 8.61 9.77
CA GLU A 268 0.47 9.85 9.69
C GLU A 268 0.39 10.41 8.26
N VAL A 269 1.42 10.21 7.42
CA VAL A 269 1.36 10.56 5.98
C VAL A 269 0.25 9.76 5.30
N HIS A 270 0.11 8.47 5.64
CA HIS A 270 -0.98 7.64 5.11
C HIS A 270 -2.34 8.11 5.59
N MET A 271 -2.50 8.48 6.86
CA MET A 271 -3.78 8.96 7.40
C MET A 271 -4.23 10.25 6.73
N ILE A 272 -3.33 11.21 6.57
CA ILE A 272 -3.61 12.47 5.85
C ILE A 272 -3.90 12.18 4.37
N GLY A 273 -3.06 11.37 3.72
CA GLY A 273 -3.22 10.99 2.30
C GLY A 273 -4.52 10.24 2.01
N GLN A 274 -4.96 9.36 2.92
CA GLN A 274 -6.26 8.68 2.81
C GLN A 274 -7.42 9.66 2.91
N SER A 275 -7.35 10.60 3.85
CA SER A 275 -8.38 11.64 4.01
C SER A 275 -8.45 12.53 2.77
N ILE A 276 -7.32 12.96 2.20
CA ILE A 276 -7.29 13.69 0.91
C ILE A 276 -7.95 12.83 -0.20
N GLY A 277 -7.58 11.55 -0.27
CA GLY A 277 -8.15 10.62 -1.26
C GLY A 277 -9.67 10.45 -1.14
N ALA A 278 -10.22 10.51 0.09
CA ALA A 278 -11.67 10.43 0.32
C ALA A 278 -12.43 11.65 -0.24
N TYR A 279 -11.78 12.81 -0.30
CA TYR A 279 -12.36 14.05 -0.85
C TYR A 279 -12.16 14.19 -2.36
N THR A 280 -11.00 13.78 -2.87
CA THR A 280 -10.56 14.08 -4.25
C THR A 280 -10.62 12.87 -5.17
N ASN A 281 -10.70 11.65 -4.62
CA ASN A 281 -10.52 10.39 -5.34
C ASN A 281 -9.18 10.30 -6.11
N ALA A 282 -8.18 11.08 -5.72
CA ALA A 282 -6.85 11.07 -6.34
C ALA A 282 -6.11 9.75 -6.10
N THR A 283 -5.13 9.47 -6.95
CA THR A 283 -4.26 8.30 -6.87
C THR A 283 -3.51 8.28 -5.54
N HIS A 284 -3.57 7.17 -4.79
CA HIS A 284 -3.08 7.07 -3.42
C HIS A 284 -1.63 7.53 -3.25
N GLY A 285 -0.67 6.98 -4.02
CA GLY A 285 0.72 7.39 -3.92
C GLY A 285 0.96 8.87 -4.24
N MET A 286 0.07 9.52 -5.02
CA MET A 286 0.14 10.97 -5.27
C MET A 286 -0.38 11.77 -4.09
N THR A 287 -1.39 11.30 -3.36
CA THR A 287 -1.82 11.98 -2.12
C THR A 287 -0.73 11.91 -1.05
N LEU A 288 0.01 10.79 -0.97
CA LEU A 288 1.15 10.66 -0.07
C LEU A 288 2.29 11.59 -0.46
N SER A 289 2.66 11.65 -1.75
CA SER A 289 3.77 12.49 -2.21
C SER A 289 3.53 13.98 -1.98
N ALA A 290 2.29 14.44 -2.14
CA ALA A 290 1.94 15.84 -1.95
C ALA A 290 2.13 16.31 -0.50
N VAL A 291 1.86 15.45 0.50
CA VAL A 291 1.92 15.83 1.92
C VAL A 291 3.24 15.48 2.60
N SER A 292 4.05 14.59 2.02
CA SER A 292 5.24 14.03 2.69
C SER A 292 6.28 15.08 3.06
N ILE A 293 6.68 15.96 2.14
CA ILE A 293 7.73 16.94 2.43
C ILE A 293 7.26 17.95 3.50
N PRO A 294 6.07 18.57 3.44
CA PRO A 294 5.54 19.38 4.52
C PRO A 294 5.48 18.65 5.86
N TYR A 295 4.99 17.41 5.87
CA TYR A 295 4.91 16.60 7.07
C TYR A 295 6.29 16.33 7.68
N TYR A 296 7.24 15.82 6.90
CA TYR A 296 8.58 15.50 7.41
C TYR A 296 9.35 16.76 7.85
N LYS A 297 9.17 17.91 7.19
CA LYS A 297 9.72 19.19 7.68
C LYS A 297 9.12 19.57 9.03
N PHE A 298 7.83 19.31 9.22
CA PHE A 298 7.12 19.62 10.48
C PHE A 298 7.62 18.76 11.65
N ILE A 299 7.84 17.46 11.44
CA ILE A 299 8.28 16.54 12.50
C ILE A 299 9.81 16.45 12.69
N LEU A 300 10.60 16.99 11.75
CA LEU A 300 12.07 16.93 11.80
C LEU A 300 12.67 17.35 13.17
N PRO A 301 12.22 18.45 13.81
CA PRO A 301 12.77 18.86 15.10
C PRO A 301 12.58 17.83 16.23
N TYR A 302 11.58 16.96 16.12
CA TYR A 302 11.26 15.93 17.11
C TYR A 302 12.05 14.62 16.91
N GLY A 303 12.59 14.39 15.71
CA GLY A 303 13.34 13.18 15.35
C GLY A 303 14.70 13.46 14.70
N LEU A 304 15.34 14.59 15.02
CA LEU A 304 16.53 15.13 14.33
C LEU A 304 17.60 14.10 14.04
N GLN A 305 17.93 13.23 15.00
CA GLN A 305 19.02 12.25 14.82
C GLN A 305 18.67 11.20 13.77
N LYS A 306 17.41 10.80 13.66
CA LYS A 306 16.98 9.85 12.63
C LYS A 306 16.96 10.51 11.24
N PHE A 307 16.55 11.78 11.13
CA PHE A 307 16.64 12.53 9.88
C PHE A 307 18.09 12.76 9.42
N LYS A 308 19.01 13.06 10.35
CA LYS A 308 20.46 13.10 10.08
C LYS A 308 20.97 11.76 9.55
N ARG A 309 20.59 10.65 10.20
CA ARG A 309 20.96 9.29 9.79
C ARG A 309 20.42 8.97 8.40
N PHE A 310 19.16 9.29 8.12
CA PHE A 310 18.55 9.16 6.80
C PHE A 310 19.33 9.90 5.71
N ALA A 311 19.70 11.16 5.98
CA ALA A 311 20.48 11.97 5.06
C ALA A 311 21.83 11.33 4.74
N ALA A 312 22.56 10.89 5.77
CA ALA A 312 23.89 10.29 5.61
C ALA A 312 23.80 8.90 4.94
N ASN A 313 22.93 8.03 5.43
CA ASN A 313 22.93 6.62 5.02
C ASN A 313 22.15 6.36 3.73
N VAL A 314 21.06 7.10 3.46
CA VAL A 314 20.26 6.88 2.26
C VAL A 314 20.72 7.78 1.11
N TRP A 315 21.01 9.05 1.40
CA TRP A 315 21.33 10.06 0.38
C TRP A 315 22.82 10.38 0.27
N ASN A 316 23.67 9.80 1.13
CA ASN A 316 25.11 10.04 1.18
C ASN A 316 25.47 11.53 1.41
N VAL A 317 24.67 12.25 2.19
CA VAL A 317 24.95 13.63 2.59
C VAL A 317 26.18 13.66 3.48
N SER A 318 27.16 14.53 3.17
CA SER A 318 28.35 14.69 4.01
C SER A 318 28.01 15.33 5.34
N LEU A 319 28.61 14.81 6.41
CA LEU A 319 28.50 15.35 7.77
C LEU A 319 29.54 16.44 8.05
N GLU A 320 30.57 16.54 7.24
CA GLU A 320 31.72 17.42 7.48
C GLU A 320 31.33 18.91 7.43
N GLY A 321 31.63 19.62 8.52
CA GLY A 321 31.44 21.07 8.61
C GLY A 321 29.97 21.53 8.74
N LYS A 322 29.03 20.62 9.03
CA LYS A 322 27.59 20.91 9.09
C LYS A 322 27.01 20.60 10.46
N SER A 323 25.98 21.36 10.87
CA SER A 323 25.15 20.99 11.99
C SER A 323 24.23 19.80 11.67
N ASP A 324 23.71 19.14 12.69
CA ASP A 324 22.77 18.02 12.52
C ASP A 324 21.49 18.44 11.75
N GLU A 325 21.00 19.65 12.01
CA GLU A 325 19.87 20.25 11.32
C GLU A 325 20.14 20.47 9.83
N GLN A 326 21.33 20.99 9.51
CA GLN A 326 21.74 21.20 8.12
C GLN A 326 21.78 19.87 7.35
N VAL A 327 22.40 18.85 7.94
CA VAL A 327 22.43 17.50 7.35
C VAL A 327 21.04 16.94 7.14
N ALA A 328 20.17 17.02 8.15
CA ALA A 328 18.81 16.52 8.09
C ALA A 328 17.98 17.23 6.99
N GLN A 329 18.10 18.56 6.88
CA GLN A 329 17.43 19.35 5.85
C GLN A 329 17.94 19.01 4.44
N GLU A 330 19.24 18.81 4.27
CA GLU A 330 19.80 18.37 2.98
C GLU A 330 19.30 16.98 2.58
N GLY A 331 19.09 16.07 3.54
CA GLY A 331 18.49 14.77 3.28
C GLY A 331 17.05 14.87 2.78
N LEU A 332 16.23 15.72 3.38
CA LEU A 332 14.87 15.98 2.89
C LEU A 332 14.88 16.66 1.52
N ALA A 333 15.79 17.60 1.28
CA ALA A 333 15.94 18.24 -0.03
C ALA A 333 16.36 17.24 -1.12
N ALA A 334 17.24 16.26 -0.80
CA ALA A 334 17.62 15.20 -1.71
C ALA A 334 16.41 14.28 -2.04
N MET A 335 15.60 13.94 -1.06
CA MET A 335 14.35 13.19 -1.26
C MET A 335 13.37 13.99 -2.15
N GLU A 336 13.14 15.26 -1.85
CA GLU A 336 12.29 16.14 -2.67
C GLU A 336 12.77 16.22 -4.11
N SER A 337 14.08 16.34 -4.33
CA SER A 337 14.68 16.34 -5.66
C SER A 337 14.42 15.04 -6.41
N TRP A 338 14.58 13.89 -5.76
CA TRP A 338 14.25 12.59 -6.36
C TRP A 338 12.77 12.45 -6.69
N MET A 339 11.88 12.91 -5.81
CA MET A 339 10.45 12.89 -6.05
C MET A 339 10.07 13.68 -7.31
N ARG A 340 10.67 14.86 -7.50
CA ARG A 340 10.50 15.67 -8.72
C ARG A 340 11.11 14.99 -9.94
N GLU A 341 12.30 14.39 -9.81
CA GLU A 341 13.01 13.67 -10.88
C GLU A 341 12.14 12.56 -11.47
N ILE A 342 11.47 11.78 -10.65
CA ILE A 342 10.62 10.67 -11.13
C ILE A 342 9.23 11.13 -11.58
N GLY A 343 8.83 12.37 -11.31
CA GLY A 343 7.60 13.00 -11.81
C GLY A 343 6.40 12.81 -10.90
N LEU A 344 6.59 12.86 -9.59
CA LEU A 344 5.51 12.83 -8.61
C LEU A 344 4.79 14.18 -8.51
N VAL A 345 3.50 14.13 -8.17
CA VAL A 345 2.74 15.32 -7.80
C VAL A 345 3.17 15.76 -6.39
N MET A 346 3.61 17.01 -6.28
CA MET A 346 4.15 17.59 -5.04
C MET A 346 3.24 18.67 -4.44
N ASN A 347 2.10 18.96 -5.07
CA ASN A 347 1.20 20.01 -4.65
C ASN A 347 -0.23 19.46 -4.56
N ALA A 348 -0.86 19.58 -3.39
CA ALA A 348 -2.18 19.04 -3.14
C ALA A 348 -3.29 19.74 -3.96
N ARG A 349 -3.08 20.98 -4.43
CA ARG A 349 -4.03 21.66 -5.34
C ARG A 349 -4.12 20.95 -6.69
N GLU A 350 -3.02 20.37 -7.18
CA GLU A 350 -3.02 19.59 -8.42
C GLU A 350 -3.87 18.31 -8.30
N LEU A 351 -4.09 17.85 -7.07
CA LEU A 351 -4.96 16.71 -6.76
C LEU A 351 -6.42 17.12 -6.49
N GLY A 352 -6.75 18.40 -6.64
CA GLY A 352 -8.10 18.93 -6.43
C GLY A 352 -8.41 19.35 -5.00
N VAL A 353 -7.42 19.45 -4.10
CA VAL A 353 -7.64 19.97 -2.74
C VAL A 353 -7.90 21.48 -2.79
N THR A 354 -8.95 21.93 -2.10
CA THR A 354 -9.31 23.34 -1.94
C THR A 354 -9.29 23.76 -0.48
N GLU A 355 -9.28 25.06 -0.22
CA GLU A 355 -9.28 25.62 1.16
C GLU A 355 -10.50 25.13 1.97
N GLU A 356 -11.66 24.97 1.31
CA GLU A 356 -12.90 24.54 1.95
C GLU A 356 -12.87 23.08 2.41
N MET A 357 -11.92 22.28 1.89
CA MET A 357 -11.77 20.87 2.26
C MET A 357 -10.90 20.67 3.50
N LEU A 358 -10.08 21.67 3.89
CA LEU A 358 -9.03 21.52 4.89
C LEU A 358 -9.54 21.00 6.24
N ASP A 359 -10.59 21.61 6.77
CA ASP A 359 -11.18 21.20 8.06
C ASP A 359 -11.75 19.78 7.98
N GLY A 360 -12.43 19.46 6.87
CA GLY A 360 -12.98 18.12 6.65
C GLY A 360 -11.91 17.05 6.49
N ILE A 361 -10.81 17.35 5.78
CA ILE A 361 -9.65 16.47 5.66
C ILE A 361 -9.04 16.22 7.04
N ALA A 362 -8.82 17.27 7.82
CA ALA A 362 -8.29 17.13 9.18
C ALA A 362 -9.23 16.31 10.09
N GLN A 363 -10.54 16.50 10.01
CA GLN A 363 -11.50 15.69 10.78
C GLN A 363 -11.51 14.21 10.36
N GLY A 364 -11.35 13.93 9.08
CA GLY A 364 -11.30 12.55 8.54
C GLY A 364 -9.96 11.84 8.73
N THR A 365 -8.91 12.54 9.17
CA THR A 365 -7.59 11.96 9.46
C THR A 365 -7.59 11.27 10.81
N PHE A 366 -7.18 10.01 10.89
CA PHE A 366 -6.92 9.35 12.17
C PHE A 366 -5.60 9.87 12.74
N LEU A 367 -5.61 10.40 13.97
CA LEU A 367 -4.40 10.86 14.66
C LEU A 367 -3.77 9.70 15.42
N LEU A 368 -2.52 9.39 15.12
CA LEU A 368 -1.82 8.23 15.65
C LEU A 368 -0.75 8.64 16.67
N GLU A 369 -0.43 7.70 17.58
CA GLU A 369 0.50 7.96 18.71
C GLU A 369 1.90 7.37 18.47
N GLY A 370 2.12 6.65 17.34
CA GLY A 370 3.35 5.90 17.12
C GLY A 370 4.53 6.70 16.58
N GLY A 371 4.28 7.90 16.05
CA GLY A 371 5.28 8.81 15.48
C GLY A 371 6.04 9.64 16.52
N TYR A 372 6.88 10.57 16.06
CA TYR A 372 7.61 11.49 16.93
C TYR A 372 6.70 12.50 17.63
N LYS A 373 5.55 12.79 17.08
CA LYS A 373 4.61 13.76 17.58
C LYS A 373 3.17 13.38 17.23
N VAL A 374 2.32 13.33 18.23
CA VAL A 374 0.87 13.25 18.02
C VAL A 374 0.38 14.60 17.52
N LEU A 375 -0.23 14.63 16.34
CA LEU A 375 -0.73 15.87 15.73
C LEU A 375 -2.04 16.33 16.36
N SER A 376 -2.27 17.64 16.36
CA SER A 376 -3.61 18.22 16.52
C SER A 376 -4.31 18.36 15.15
N ARG A 377 -5.63 18.61 15.17
CA ARG A 377 -6.39 18.89 13.94
C ARG A 377 -5.90 20.15 13.22
N GLU A 378 -5.53 21.18 13.98
CA GLU A 378 -4.98 22.42 13.46
C GLU A 378 -3.60 22.20 12.80
N GLU A 379 -2.79 21.30 13.34
CA GLU A 379 -1.50 20.93 12.75
C GLU A 379 -1.68 20.15 11.44
N VAL A 380 -2.69 19.27 11.35
CA VAL A 380 -3.05 18.60 10.08
C VAL A 380 -3.48 19.64 9.05
N VAL A 381 -4.35 20.60 9.41
CA VAL A 381 -4.74 21.70 8.52
C VAL A 381 -3.51 22.48 8.05
N HIS A 382 -2.58 22.79 8.96
CA HIS A 382 -1.34 23.48 8.60
C HIS A 382 -0.50 22.70 7.59
N ILE A 383 -0.26 21.41 7.84
CA ILE A 383 0.53 20.54 6.95
C ILE A 383 -0.12 20.44 5.56
N VAL A 384 -1.43 20.22 5.49
CA VAL A 384 -2.13 20.13 4.20
C VAL A 384 -2.09 21.49 3.48
N LYS A 385 -2.21 22.60 4.20
CA LYS A 385 -2.11 23.96 3.63
C LYS A 385 -0.71 24.24 3.07
N GLU A 386 0.35 23.83 3.77
CA GLU A 386 1.73 23.92 3.26
C GLU A 386 1.91 23.07 2.00
N SER A 387 1.23 21.92 1.89
CA SER A 387 1.27 21.07 0.69
C SER A 387 0.55 21.65 -0.52
N MET A 388 -0.16 22.78 -0.36
CA MET A 388 -0.88 23.50 -1.43
C MET A 388 -0.06 24.64 -2.04
N GLN A 389 1.20 24.84 -1.60
CA GLN A 389 2.09 25.93 -2.04
C GLN A 389 3.03 25.54 -3.16
#